data_312d7529cb6ef7b488b7d480b1d57614
#
_entry.id   312d7529cb6ef7b488b7d480b1d57614
#
_cell.length_a   1.000
_cell.length_b   1.000
_cell.length_c   1.000
_cell.angle_alpha   90.00
_cell.angle_beta   90.00
_cell.angle_gamma   90.00
#
_symmetry.space_group_name_H-M   'P 1'
#
loop_
_entity.id
_entity.type
_entity.pdbx_description
1 polymer ?
#
loop_
_entity_poly.entity_id
_entity_poly.type
_entity_poly.pdbx_seq_one_letter_code
_entity_poly.pdbx_strand_id
1 'polypeptide(L)'
;EAITSLTAGKKVFIINCHGCKEVRFPEKEAARLQKELAAEGNVTGIMTTDYICNPENMELRLKKHMSKIQEADLVLVFSCGVGVQTVSEYLEDKMVCAACDTYPVPGFQGVTPLEYKCDQCGECYLNLTGGICPITACSKSLVNGQCGGSKNGKCEVDSEMECGWE
;
A
#
# COMPACT_ATOMS: atom_id res chain seq x y z
N GLU A 1 16.46 3.80 3.35
CA GLU A 1 17.10 2.59 3.97
C GLU A 1 16.10 1.44 4.08
N ALA A 2 14.88 1.62 4.63
CA ALA A 2 13.90 0.55 4.80
C ALA A 2 13.52 -0.15 3.48
N ILE A 3 13.23 0.61 2.42
CA ILE A 3 12.84 0.05 1.12
C ILE A 3 13.99 -0.73 0.48
N THR A 4 15.21 -0.20 0.54
CA THR A 4 16.40 -0.89 0.01
C THR A 4 16.61 -2.24 0.69
N SER A 5 16.37 -2.31 2.01
CA SER A 5 16.44 -3.57 2.75
C SER A 5 15.34 -4.56 2.35
N LEU A 6 14.11 -4.07 2.11
CA LEU A 6 12.97 -4.90 1.69
C LEU A 6 13.14 -5.47 0.28
N THR A 7 13.80 -4.74 -0.62
CA THR A 7 13.96 -5.11 -2.03
C THR A 7 15.27 -5.84 -2.33
N ALA A 8 16.20 -5.89 -1.39
CA ALA A 8 17.53 -6.48 -1.59
C ALA A 8 17.45 -7.94 -2.07
N GLY A 9 18.03 -8.21 -3.25
CA GLY A 9 18.10 -9.55 -3.86
C GLY A 9 16.77 -10.10 -4.36
N LYS A 10 15.70 -9.30 -4.39
CA LYS A 10 14.36 -9.71 -4.83
C LYS A 10 14.02 -9.14 -6.20
N LYS A 11 13.25 -9.89 -6.98
CA LYS A 11 12.61 -9.40 -8.21
C LYS A 11 11.42 -8.52 -7.82
N VAL A 12 11.37 -7.31 -8.35
CA VAL A 12 10.41 -6.28 -7.97
C VAL A 12 9.56 -5.86 -9.15
N PHE A 13 8.24 -5.88 -8.99
CA PHE A 13 7.32 -5.18 -9.88
C PHE A 13 6.95 -3.83 -9.24
N ILE A 14 6.99 -2.74 -10.01
CA ILE A 14 6.77 -1.39 -9.48
C ILE A 14 5.46 -0.82 -9.98
N ILE A 15 4.67 -0.24 -9.08
CA ILE A 15 3.43 0.47 -9.39
C ILE A 15 3.57 1.92 -8.97
N ASN A 16 3.37 2.84 -9.92
CA ASN A 16 3.35 4.29 -9.69
C ASN A 16 1.91 4.81 -9.83
N CYS A 17 1.37 5.43 -8.78
CA CYS A 17 0.07 6.09 -8.81
C CYS A 17 0.25 7.60 -8.88
N HIS A 18 -0.09 8.18 -10.03
CA HIS A 18 0.00 9.62 -10.30
C HIS A 18 -1.37 10.29 -10.40
N GLY A 19 -1.38 11.61 -10.46
CA GLY A 19 -2.56 12.40 -10.82
C GLY A 19 -3.60 12.58 -9.73
N CYS A 20 -3.38 12.02 -8.56
CA CYS A 20 -4.23 12.24 -7.39
C CYS A 20 -4.08 13.68 -6.88
N LYS A 21 -5.21 14.29 -6.46
CA LYS A 21 -5.22 15.61 -5.84
C LYS A 21 -5.08 15.57 -4.31
N GLU A 22 -5.28 14.39 -3.71
CA GLU A 22 -5.24 14.17 -2.26
C GLU A 22 -3.81 14.10 -1.71
N VAL A 23 -2.90 13.53 -2.50
CA VAL A 23 -1.51 13.34 -2.13
C VAL A 23 -0.60 13.64 -3.32
N ARG A 24 0.64 14.05 -3.01
CA ARG A 24 1.64 14.32 -4.04
C ARG A 24 2.49 13.09 -4.29
N PHE A 25 2.66 12.70 -5.55
CA PHE A 25 3.59 11.65 -5.94
C PHE A 25 5.04 12.12 -5.78
N PRO A 26 5.94 11.32 -5.14
CA PRO A 26 7.33 11.68 -4.91
C PRO A 26 8.20 11.38 -6.15
N GLU A 27 8.08 12.17 -7.22
CA GLU A 27 8.68 11.91 -8.53
C GLU A 27 10.19 11.68 -8.50
N LYS A 28 10.93 12.53 -7.78
CA LYS A 28 12.40 12.48 -7.73
C LYS A 28 12.90 11.24 -6.99
N GLU A 29 12.29 10.95 -5.86
CA GLU A 29 12.61 9.81 -5.00
C GLU A 29 12.25 8.50 -5.69
N ALA A 30 11.07 8.44 -6.30
CA ALA A 30 10.62 7.29 -7.08
C ALA A 30 11.54 7.01 -8.27
N ALA A 31 11.87 8.04 -9.06
CA ALA A 31 12.78 7.89 -10.20
C ALA A 31 14.18 7.42 -9.78
N ARG A 32 14.71 7.94 -8.67
CA ARG A 32 16.01 7.52 -8.14
C ARG A 32 16.00 6.05 -7.75
N LEU A 33 15.04 5.63 -6.92
CA LEU A 33 14.94 4.25 -6.46
C LEU A 33 14.69 3.26 -7.60
N GLN A 34 13.84 3.62 -8.56
CA GLN A 34 13.59 2.79 -9.75
C GLN A 34 14.86 2.61 -10.59
N LYS A 35 15.67 3.64 -10.72
CA LYS A 35 16.96 3.57 -11.43
C LYS A 35 17.95 2.67 -10.69
N GLU A 36 18.03 2.76 -9.37
CA GLU A 36 18.88 1.91 -8.53
C GLU A 36 18.48 0.43 -8.70
N LEU A 37 17.19 0.11 -8.53
CA LEU A 37 16.67 -1.26 -8.70
C LEU A 37 16.85 -1.81 -10.13
N ALA A 38 16.66 -0.98 -11.15
CA ALA A 38 16.87 -1.37 -12.53
C ALA A 38 18.34 -1.67 -12.85
N ALA A 39 19.28 -0.92 -12.25
CA ALA A 39 20.71 -1.17 -12.40
C ALA A 39 21.15 -2.52 -11.82
N GLU A 40 20.45 -3.01 -10.79
CA GLU A 40 20.67 -4.34 -10.21
C GLU A 40 20.04 -5.48 -11.05
N GLY A 41 19.27 -5.14 -12.09
CA GLY A 41 18.57 -6.13 -12.94
C GLY A 41 17.37 -6.80 -12.27
N ASN A 42 16.87 -6.23 -11.16
CA ASN A 42 15.85 -6.83 -10.31
C ASN A 42 14.42 -6.39 -10.66
N VAL A 43 14.20 -5.52 -11.64
CA VAL A 43 12.85 -5.01 -12.00
C VAL A 43 12.21 -5.90 -13.08
N THR A 44 11.10 -6.57 -12.73
CA THR A 44 10.30 -7.36 -13.68
C THR A 44 9.42 -6.50 -14.57
N GLY A 45 8.99 -5.34 -14.07
CA GLY A 45 8.21 -4.37 -14.82
C GLY A 45 7.82 -3.16 -13.99
N ILE A 46 7.37 -2.12 -14.70
CA ILE A 46 6.87 -0.88 -14.10
C ILE A 46 5.50 -0.57 -14.71
N MET A 47 4.53 -0.28 -13.88
CA MET A 47 3.22 0.24 -14.26
C MET A 47 3.06 1.66 -13.72
N THR A 48 2.71 2.61 -14.58
CA THR A 48 2.34 3.96 -14.16
C THR A 48 0.86 4.16 -14.48
N THR A 49 0.11 4.61 -13.50
CA THR A 49 -1.35 4.75 -13.57
C THR A 49 -1.84 5.84 -12.60
N ASP A 50 -3.14 5.99 -12.49
CA ASP A 50 -3.84 6.89 -11.59
C ASP A 50 -4.93 6.14 -10.80
N TYR A 51 -5.34 6.70 -9.66
CA TYR A 51 -6.50 6.28 -8.88
C TYR A 51 -6.61 4.76 -8.63
N ILE A 52 -5.50 4.11 -8.26
CA ILE A 52 -5.51 2.68 -7.90
C ILE A 52 -6.28 2.38 -6.61
N CYS A 53 -6.68 3.40 -5.87
CA CYS A 53 -7.63 3.32 -4.75
C CYS A 53 -9.06 2.95 -5.18
N ASN A 54 -9.37 3.01 -6.48
CA ASN A 54 -10.61 2.45 -7.04
C ASN A 54 -10.35 0.99 -7.46
N PRO A 55 -10.99 -0.02 -6.81
CA PRO A 55 -10.71 -1.43 -7.04
C PRO A 55 -10.94 -1.88 -8.49
N GLU A 56 -12.02 -1.42 -9.13
CA GLU A 56 -12.36 -1.81 -10.50
C GLU A 56 -11.32 -1.31 -11.52
N ASN A 57 -10.92 -0.05 -11.39
CA ASN A 57 -9.88 0.54 -12.24
C ASN A 57 -8.54 -0.16 -12.02
N MET A 58 -8.19 -0.43 -10.78
CA MET A 58 -6.96 -1.09 -10.40
C MET A 58 -6.91 -2.50 -10.99
N GLU A 59 -7.96 -3.30 -10.84
CA GLU A 59 -8.05 -4.66 -11.38
C GLU A 59 -7.83 -4.69 -12.89
N LEU A 60 -8.54 -3.83 -13.65
CA LEU A 60 -8.41 -3.74 -15.11
C LEU A 60 -6.98 -3.44 -15.57
N ARG A 61 -6.25 -2.64 -14.79
CA ARG A 61 -4.89 -2.24 -15.09
C ARG A 61 -3.89 -3.33 -14.73
N LEU A 62 -4.03 -3.95 -13.56
CA LEU A 62 -3.15 -5.03 -13.11
C LEU A 62 -3.24 -6.27 -14.01
N LYS A 63 -4.42 -6.62 -14.52
CA LYS A 63 -4.61 -7.76 -15.44
C LYS A 63 -3.64 -7.75 -16.63
N LYS A 64 -3.30 -6.57 -17.15
CA LYS A 64 -2.36 -6.41 -18.26
C LYS A 64 -0.91 -6.72 -17.90
N HIS A 65 -0.59 -6.74 -16.62
CA HIS A 65 0.77 -6.89 -16.10
C HIS A 65 0.95 -8.17 -15.27
N MET A 66 -0.08 -9.03 -15.19
CA MET A 66 -0.10 -10.19 -14.28
C MET A 66 1.09 -11.14 -14.49
N SER A 67 1.54 -11.39 -15.72
CA SER A 67 2.71 -12.24 -15.96
C SER A 67 3.97 -11.69 -15.27
N LYS A 68 4.22 -10.38 -15.39
CA LYS A 68 5.37 -9.72 -14.77
C LYS A 68 5.24 -9.60 -13.25
N ILE A 69 4.01 -9.45 -12.77
CA ILE A 69 3.69 -9.45 -11.32
C ILE A 69 3.95 -10.85 -10.75
N GLN A 70 3.57 -11.91 -11.47
CA GLN A 70 3.81 -13.28 -11.03
C GLN A 70 5.30 -13.63 -10.97
N GLU A 71 6.11 -13.10 -11.89
CA GLU A 71 7.57 -13.26 -11.89
C GLU A 71 8.27 -12.52 -10.74
N ALA A 72 7.61 -11.54 -10.14
CA ALA A 72 8.16 -10.73 -9.05
C ALA A 72 8.01 -11.45 -7.70
N ASP A 73 9.01 -11.27 -6.83
CA ASP A 73 8.96 -11.71 -5.43
C ASP A 73 8.14 -10.74 -4.58
N LEU A 74 8.14 -9.45 -4.96
CA LEU A 74 7.34 -8.41 -4.31
C LEU A 74 6.84 -7.36 -5.30
N VAL A 75 5.76 -6.67 -4.92
CA VAL A 75 5.18 -5.52 -5.62
C VAL A 75 5.43 -4.27 -4.79
N LEU A 76 6.22 -3.34 -5.32
CA LEU A 76 6.55 -2.08 -4.68
C LEU A 76 5.59 -0.98 -5.18
N VAL A 77 4.82 -0.39 -4.29
CA VAL A 77 3.73 0.54 -4.65
C VAL A 77 4.05 1.96 -4.18
N PHE A 78 4.27 2.86 -5.13
CA PHE A 78 4.33 4.30 -4.91
C PHE A 78 2.91 4.87 -4.99
N SER A 79 2.20 4.84 -3.87
CA SER A 79 0.85 5.35 -3.71
C SER A 79 0.59 5.75 -2.26
N CYS A 80 -0.56 6.38 -2.02
CA CYS A 80 -1.07 6.54 -0.65
C CYS A 80 -1.47 5.19 -0.04
N GLY A 81 -1.66 5.17 1.27
CA GLY A 81 -2.00 3.94 1.99
C GLY A 81 -3.28 3.25 1.50
N VAL A 82 -4.26 4.00 0.95
CA VAL A 82 -5.46 3.38 0.34
C VAL A 82 -5.08 2.56 -0.88
N GLY A 83 -4.30 3.15 -1.81
CA GLY A 83 -3.89 2.45 -3.02
C GLY A 83 -3.03 1.23 -2.74
N VAL A 84 -2.15 1.28 -1.73
CA VAL A 84 -1.36 0.12 -1.30
C VAL A 84 -2.27 -1.00 -0.80
N GLN A 85 -3.22 -0.69 0.08
CA GLN A 85 -4.17 -1.67 0.63
C GLN A 85 -5.04 -2.29 -0.46
N THR A 86 -5.55 -1.48 -1.41
CA THR A 86 -6.34 -1.98 -2.54
C THR A 86 -5.55 -2.97 -3.40
N VAL A 87 -4.26 -2.69 -3.66
CA VAL A 87 -3.38 -3.63 -4.39
C VAL A 87 -3.14 -4.89 -3.57
N SER A 88 -2.93 -4.77 -2.26
CA SER A 88 -2.70 -5.90 -1.36
C SER A 88 -3.91 -6.82 -1.27
N GLU A 89 -5.12 -6.26 -1.16
CA GLU A 89 -6.38 -7.02 -1.18
C GLU A 89 -6.57 -7.81 -2.49
N TYR A 90 -6.13 -7.26 -3.62
CA TYR A 90 -6.25 -7.94 -4.92
C TYR A 90 -5.16 -8.97 -5.17
N LEU A 91 -3.96 -8.76 -4.64
CA LEU A 91 -2.79 -9.63 -4.82
C LEU A 91 -2.49 -10.41 -3.53
N GLU A 92 -3.46 -11.16 -3.00
CA GLU A 92 -3.37 -11.88 -1.72
C GLU A 92 -2.14 -12.79 -1.60
N ASP A 93 -1.70 -13.38 -2.72
CA ASP A 93 -0.55 -14.31 -2.76
C ASP A 93 0.80 -13.59 -2.95
N LYS A 94 0.83 -12.25 -2.97
CA LYS A 94 2.05 -11.46 -3.22
C LYS A 94 2.38 -10.55 -2.04
N MET A 95 3.67 -10.45 -1.76
CA MET A 95 4.15 -9.41 -0.86
C MET A 95 3.97 -8.05 -1.53
N VAL A 96 3.09 -7.22 -1.00
CA VAL A 96 2.86 -5.84 -1.45
C VAL A 96 3.46 -4.89 -0.43
N CYS A 97 4.35 -4.00 -0.89
CA CYS A 97 5.08 -3.06 -0.04
C CYS A 97 4.75 -1.61 -0.41
N ALA A 98 4.49 -0.79 0.60
CA ALA A 98 4.42 0.65 0.46
C ALA A 98 5.82 1.22 0.25
N ALA A 99 6.00 2.01 -0.81
CA ALA A 99 7.28 2.65 -1.14
C ALA A 99 7.47 4.02 -0.46
N CYS A 100 6.42 4.57 0.14
CA CYS A 100 6.43 5.89 0.77
C CYS A 100 5.36 5.99 1.86
N ASP A 101 5.59 6.90 2.80
CA ASP A 101 4.58 7.32 3.76
C ASP A 101 3.55 8.24 3.11
N THR A 102 2.36 8.32 3.70
CA THR A 102 1.28 9.19 3.20
C THR A 102 1.11 10.38 4.11
N TYR A 103 1.29 11.58 3.54
CA TYR A 103 1.03 12.85 4.20
C TYR A 103 -0.10 13.60 3.50
N PRO A 104 -0.95 14.35 4.22
CA PRO A 104 -1.98 15.17 3.61
C PRO A 104 -1.36 16.31 2.79
N VAL A 105 -2.00 16.68 1.68
CA VAL A 105 -1.65 17.89 0.95
C VAL A 105 -2.17 19.11 1.72
N PRO A 106 -1.32 20.05 2.14
CA PRO A 106 -1.76 21.22 2.90
C PRO A 106 -2.85 22.02 2.16
N GLY A 107 -3.92 22.35 2.87
CA GLY A 107 -5.04 23.13 2.32
C GLY A 107 -6.03 22.36 1.46
N PHE A 108 -5.82 21.09 1.21
CA PHE A 108 -6.81 20.25 0.55
C PHE A 108 -7.88 19.80 1.56
N GLN A 109 -9.14 20.03 1.21
CA GLN A 109 -10.31 19.60 1.98
C GLN A 109 -11.32 18.99 1.00
N GLY A 110 -11.06 17.78 0.58
CA GLY A 110 -11.94 17.02 -0.32
C GLY A 110 -12.63 15.87 0.38
N VAL A 111 -13.72 15.40 -0.19
CA VAL A 111 -14.28 14.10 0.17
C VAL A 111 -13.41 13.04 -0.49
N THR A 112 -12.77 12.21 0.30
CA THR A 112 -11.74 11.29 -0.17
C THR A 112 -11.99 9.87 0.34
N PRO A 113 -11.75 8.84 -0.48
CA PRO A 113 -11.71 7.47 0.00
C PRO A 113 -10.65 7.23 1.09
N LEU A 114 -9.70 8.14 1.24
CA LEU A 114 -8.65 8.04 2.26
C LEU A 114 -9.21 8.03 3.68
N GLU A 115 -10.32 8.71 3.94
CA GLU A 115 -10.95 8.79 5.27
C GLU A 115 -11.26 7.43 5.90
N TYR A 116 -11.49 6.40 5.07
CA TYR A 116 -11.91 5.08 5.55
C TYR A 116 -10.78 4.06 5.66
N LYS A 117 -9.68 4.26 4.94
CA LYS A 117 -8.58 3.28 4.88
C LYS A 117 -7.20 3.86 5.18
N CYS A 118 -7.06 5.17 5.29
CA CYS A 118 -5.76 5.80 5.56
C CYS A 118 -5.93 7.17 6.23
N ASP A 119 -5.39 7.31 7.43
CA ASP A 119 -5.39 8.54 8.22
C ASP A 119 -4.31 9.55 7.79
N GLN A 120 -3.51 9.24 6.76
CA GLN A 120 -2.42 10.10 6.30
C GLN A 120 -1.45 10.48 7.44
N CYS A 121 -1.19 9.56 8.34
CA CYS A 121 -0.44 9.79 9.59
C CYS A 121 1.05 10.08 9.40
N GLY A 122 1.59 9.85 8.19
CA GLY A 122 2.99 10.09 7.88
C GLY A 122 3.96 9.01 8.35
N GLU A 123 3.46 7.92 8.88
CA GLU A 123 4.22 6.75 9.31
C GLU A 123 3.47 5.48 8.86
N CYS A 124 3.94 4.86 7.77
CA CYS A 124 3.21 3.77 7.14
C CYS A 124 3.57 2.40 7.74
N TYR A 125 2.60 1.76 8.38
CA TYR A 125 2.76 0.43 9.00
C TYR A 125 2.51 -0.73 8.03
N LEU A 126 2.03 -0.49 6.80
CA LEU A 126 1.61 -1.55 5.86
C LEU A 126 2.69 -2.59 5.57
N ASN A 127 3.95 -2.19 5.57
CA ASN A 127 5.09 -3.10 5.37
C ASN A 127 5.31 -4.06 6.55
N LEU A 128 4.74 -3.78 7.72
CA LEU A 128 4.84 -4.59 8.95
C LEU A 128 3.60 -5.43 9.21
N THR A 129 2.49 -5.12 8.54
CA THR A 129 1.16 -5.67 8.82
C THR A 129 0.53 -6.42 7.63
N GLY A 130 1.35 -6.77 6.62
CA GLY A 130 0.87 -7.50 5.46
C GLY A 130 -0.12 -6.71 4.58
N GLY A 131 -0.06 -5.38 4.61
CA GLY A 131 -0.91 -4.54 3.77
C GLY A 131 -2.25 -4.13 4.40
N ILE A 132 -2.47 -4.37 5.69
CA ILE A 132 -3.64 -3.90 6.45
C ILE A 132 -3.21 -2.78 7.39
N CYS A 133 -3.86 -1.61 7.29
CA CYS A 133 -3.53 -0.47 8.14
C CYS A 133 -4.07 -0.67 9.58
N PRO A 134 -3.21 -0.82 10.60
CA PRO A 134 -3.68 -1.06 11.96
C PRO A 134 -4.38 0.16 12.58
N ILE A 135 -4.06 1.37 12.10
CA ILE A 135 -4.68 2.60 12.60
C ILE A 135 -6.14 2.67 12.19
N THR A 136 -6.47 2.36 10.93
CA THR A 136 -7.84 2.45 10.41
C THR A 136 -8.63 1.14 10.56
N ALA A 137 -7.97 -0.02 10.59
CA ALA A 137 -8.63 -1.31 10.76
C ALA A 137 -8.90 -1.68 12.23
N CYS A 138 -8.32 -0.96 13.19
CA CYS A 138 -8.54 -1.18 14.61
C CYS A 138 -9.29 -0.01 15.23
N SER A 139 -10.46 -0.24 15.87
CA SER A 139 -11.23 0.81 16.57
C SER A 139 -10.43 1.54 17.66
N LYS A 140 -9.34 0.95 18.14
CA LYS A 140 -8.43 1.54 19.15
C LYS A 140 -7.13 2.05 18.53
N SER A 141 -6.97 1.96 17.20
CA SER A 141 -5.75 2.35 16.47
C SER A 141 -4.46 1.75 17.07
N LEU A 142 -4.52 0.51 17.54
CA LEU A 142 -3.36 -0.16 18.11
C LEU A 142 -2.37 -0.56 17.01
N VAL A 143 -1.09 -0.26 17.23
CA VAL A 143 -0.02 -0.54 16.25
C VAL A 143 0.91 -1.69 16.66
N ASN A 144 0.75 -2.23 17.87
CA ASN A 144 1.63 -3.26 18.44
C ASN A 144 0.92 -4.61 18.67
N GLY A 145 -0.10 -4.92 17.89
CA GLY A 145 -0.84 -6.18 18.00
C GLY A 145 -2.25 -6.01 18.58
N GLN A 146 -2.95 -7.12 18.66
CA GLN A 146 -4.33 -7.17 19.11
C GLN A 146 -4.47 -6.85 20.61
N CYS A 147 -5.65 -6.29 20.99
CA CYS A 147 -5.95 -5.97 22.40
C CYS A 147 -6.35 -7.17 23.24
N GLY A 148 -6.58 -8.34 22.63
CA GLY A 148 -7.06 -9.54 23.31
C GLY A 148 -8.56 -9.55 23.61
N GLY A 149 -9.32 -8.56 23.16
CA GLY A 149 -10.76 -8.47 23.37
C GLY A 149 -11.62 -8.96 22.21
N SER A 150 -11.00 -9.28 21.07
CA SER A 150 -11.70 -9.84 19.91
C SER A 150 -12.39 -11.18 20.23
N LYS A 151 -13.52 -11.44 19.60
CA LYS A 151 -14.25 -12.69 19.71
C LYS A 151 -14.70 -13.17 18.33
N ASN A 152 -14.26 -14.36 17.91
CA ASN A 152 -14.58 -14.93 16.61
C ASN A 152 -14.28 -13.98 15.43
N GLY A 153 -13.11 -13.33 15.44
CA GLY A 153 -12.69 -12.37 14.43
C GLY A 153 -13.36 -11.00 14.50
N LYS A 154 -14.23 -10.76 15.48
CA LYS A 154 -14.95 -9.48 15.64
C LYS A 154 -14.32 -8.59 16.72
N CYS A 155 -14.38 -7.27 16.48
CA CYS A 155 -13.86 -6.26 17.40
C CYS A 155 -14.69 -6.21 18.69
N GLU A 156 -14.04 -6.06 19.86
CA GLU A 156 -14.74 -5.92 21.15
C GLU A 156 -15.50 -4.57 21.29
N VAL A 157 -15.09 -3.55 20.51
CA VAL A 157 -15.72 -2.23 20.52
C VAL A 157 -16.94 -2.19 19.64
N ASP A 158 -16.90 -2.92 18.51
CA ASP A 158 -17.99 -2.98 17.54
C ASP A 158 -18.11 -4.42 17.00
N SER A 159 -19.18 -5.11 17.37
CA SER A 159 -19.44 -6.50 16.98
C SER A 159 -19.67 -6.73 15.49
N GLU A 160 -19.97 -5.69 14.73
CA GLU A 160 -20.13 -5.75 13.27
C GLU A 160 -18.79 -5.60 12.55
N MET A 161 -17.80 -5.00 13.20
CA MET A 161 -16.49 -4.76 12.63
C MET A 161 -15.58 -5.98 12.79
N GLU A 162 -14.88 -6.37 11.70
CA GLU A 162 -13.81 -7.35 11.78
C GLU A 162 -12.63 -6.82 12.62
N CYS A 163 -11.93 -7.71 13.31
CA CYS A 163 -10.71 -7.33 14.02
C CYS A 163 -9.56 -7.19 13.02
N GLY A 164 -9.00 -5.99 12.87
CA GLY A 164 -7.89 -5.72 11.95
C GLY A 164 -6.58 -6.42 12.33
N TRP A 165 -6.55 -7.17 13.43
CA TRP A 165 -5.39 -7.93 13.92
C TRP A 165 -5.59 -9.46 13.89
N GLU A 166 -6.77 -9.96 13.57
CA GLU A 166 -7.10 -11.37 13.33
C GLU A 166 -7.36 -11.64 11.85
#